data_6adb6ed896586fc80e4c293de8d02225
#
_entry.id   6adb6ed896586fc80e4c293de8d02225
#
_cell.length_a   1.000
_cell.length_b   1.000
_cell.length_c   1.000
_cell.angle_alpha   90.00
_cell.angle_beta   90.00
_cell.angle_gamma   90.00
#
_symmetry.space_group_name_H-M   'P 1'
#
loop_
_entity.id
_entity.type
_entity.pdbx_description
1 polymer ?
#
loop_
_entity_poly.entity_id
_entity_poly.type
_entity_poly.pdbx_seq_one_letter_code
_entity_poly.pdbx_strand_id
1 'polypeptide(L)'
;LRTPLSLMQVQLDLYNSASHPGNDADTLQTIKMVTEQNDKLNRMVKTLLDMSELQTVGRDDKIILDAIVEEVLADLEPLAVEKNIKLIGKCEDATMIGSDILIYRLVYNLVENAIKYNHPLGQVTVTAYQRNKHVYLSVEDTGSGIPKELRERVFEPFFRVDKSRSRELGGVGLGLAPVSY
;
A
#
# COMPACT_ATOMS: atom_id res chain seq x y z
N LEU A 1 14.50 -6.83 8.49
CA LEU A 1 15.08 -5.83 9.38
C LEU A 1 16.62 -5.79 9.34
N ARG A 2 17.33 -6.93 9.26
CA ARG A 2 18.82 -6.95 9.25
C ARG A 2 19.43 -6.18 8.08
N THR A 3 18.90 -6.35 6.84
CA THR A 3 19.48 -5.76 5.63
C THR A 3 19.56 -4.22 5.64
N PRO A 4 18.49 -3.46 5.96
CA PRO A 4 18.58 -2.00 6.01
C PRO A 4 19.50 -1.50 7.14
N LEU A 5 19.51 -2.17 8.29
CA LEU A 5 20.44 -1.84 9.38
C LEU A 5 21.90 -2.06 8.98
N SER A 6 22.21 -3.21 8.34
CA SER A 6 23.56 -3.48 7.85
C SER A 6 24.01 -2.48 6.78
N LEU A 7 23.11 -2.05 5.90
CA LEU A 7 23.43 -1.04 4.88
C LEU A 7 23.70 0.33 5.51
N MET A 8 22.92 0.75 6.51
CA MET A 8 23.19 1.99 7.24
C MET A 8 24.54 1.91 7.96
N GLN A 9 24.85 0.79 8.62
CA GLN A 9 26.11 0.60 9.32
C GLN A 9 27.29 0.69 8.35
N VAL A 10 27.25 -0.03 7.23
CA VAL A 10 28.31 0.02 6.20
C VAL A 10 28.51 1.44 5.66
N GLN A 11 27.43 2.21 5.44
CA GLN A 11 27.55 3.59 4.96
C GLN A 11 28.18 4.51 6.01
N LEU A 12 27.81 4.36 7.27
CA LEU A 12 28.41 5.10 8.37
C LEU A 12 29.88 4.73 8.58
N ASP A 13 30.23 3.44 8.47
CA ASP A 13 31.60 2.97 8.59
C ASP A 13 32.49 3.48 7.45
N LEU A 14 31.97 3.48 6.20
CA LEU A 14 32.65 4.06 5.05
C LEU A 14 32.87 5.57 5.23
N TYR A 15 31.83 6.29 5.68
CA TYR A 15 31.94 7.72 5.97
C TYR A 15 32.97 8.01 7.05
N ASN A 16 32.99 7.25 8.15
CA ASN A 16 33.92 7.43 9.26
C ASN A 16 35.36 7.02 8.90
N SER A 17 35.56 6.07 7.96
CA SER A 17 36.90 5.59 7.55
C SER A 17 37.56 6.48 6.50
N ALA A 18 36.78 7.27 5.76
CA ALA A 18 37.31 8.19 4.79
C ALA A 18 37.68 9.52 5.48
N SER A 19 38.93 9.95 5.31
CA SER A 19 39.35 11.29 5.73
C SER A 19 38.65 12.33 4.85
N HIS A 20 37.59 12.96 5.37
CA HIS A 20 36.81 13.96 4.63
C HIS A 20 37.21 15.37 5.04
N PRO A 21 38.18 15.99 4.37
CA PRO A 21 38.39 17.42 4.53
C PRO A 21 37.31 18.16 3.71
N GLY A 22 36.15 18.40 4.32
CA GLY A 22 35.21 19.42 3.83
C GLY A 22 34.44 19.13 2.55
N ASN A 23 34.13 17.86 2.23
CA ASN A 23 33.28 17.55 1.08
C ASN A 23 31.80 17.41 1.49
N ASP A 24 31.06 18.53 1.46
CA ASP A 24 29.63 18.59 1.79
C ASP A 24 28.78 17.61 0.94
N ALA A 25 29.21 17.29 -0.27
CA ALA A 25 28.50 16.40 -1.19
C ALA A 25 28.45 14.94 -0.67
N ASP A 26 29.57 14.41 -0.17
CA ASP A 26 29.64 13.03 0.35
C ASP A 26 28.87 12.91 1.67
N THR A 27 28.90 13.95 2.50
CA THR A 27 28.12 14.04 3.73
C THR A 27 26.63 14.02 3.42
N LEU A 28 26.18 14.85 2.48
CA LEU A 28 24.77 14.90 2.06
C LEU A 28 24.31 13.58 1.45
N GLN A 29 25.16 12.92 0.66
CA GLN A 29 24.83 11.61 0.08
C GLN A 29 24.69 10.54 1.18
N THR A 30 25.58 10.49 2.14
CA THR A 30 25.52 9.54 3.27
C THR A 30 24.28 9.79 4.11
N ILE A 31 23.97 11.03 4.47
CA ILE A 31 22.75 11.39 5.21
C ILE A 31 21.51 10.93 4.44
N LYS A 32 21.44 11.21 3.13
CA LYS A 32 20.32 10.79 2.29
C LYS A 32 20.14 9.28 2.30
N MET A 33 21.21 8.50 2.14
CA MET A 33 21.14 7.04 2.15
C MET A 33 20.72 6.49 3.53
N VAL A 34 21.24 7.04 4.62
CA VAL A 34 20.84 6.63 5.98
C VAL A 34 19.37 6.98 6.23
N THR A 35 18.91 8.15 5.81
CA THR A 35 17.50 8.56 5.92
C THR A 35 16.59 7.60 5.14
N GLU A 36 16.94 7.25 3.90
CA GLU A 36 16.17 6.29 3.08
C GLU A 36 16.07 4.90 3.75
N GLN A 37 17.14 4.41 4.39
CA GLN A 37 17.12 3.14 5.10
C GLN A 37 16.31 3.22 6.41
N ASN A 38 16.39 4.34 7.13
CA ASN A 38 15.59 4.58 8.32
C ASN A 38 14.08 4.61 7.99
N ASP A 39 13.69 5.31 6.93
CA ASP A 39 12.31 5.34 6.46
C ASP A 39 11.81 3.94 6.07
N LYS A 40 12.67 3.13 5.44
CA LYS A 40 12.36 1.74 5.12
C LYS A 40 12.15 0.90 6.38
N LEU A 41 12.98 1.08 7.41
CA LEU A 41 12.83 0.40 8.70
C LEU A 41 11.53 0.80 9.40
N ASN A 42 11.25 2.09 9.50
CA ASN A 42 10.03 2.60 10.12
C ASN A 42 8.79 2.02 9.45
N ARG A 43 8.78 1.95 8.12
CA ARG A 43 7.70 1.31 7.37
C ARG A 43 7.57 -0.19 7.67
N MET A 44 8.70 -0.92 7.78
CA MET A 44 8.67 -2.35 8.14
C MET A 44 8.16 -2.58 9.56
N VAL A 45 8.56 -1.74 10.52
CA VAL A 45 8.08 -1.81 11.91
C VAL A 45 6.58 -1.55 11.96
N LYS A 46 6.10 -0.49 11.28
CA LYS A 46 4.67 -0.19 11.20
C LYS A 46 3.88 -1.37 10.66
N THR A 47 4.37 -2.02 9.60
CA THR A 47 3.71 -3.20 9.04
C THR A 47 3.66 -4.37 9.99
N LEU A 48 4.75 -4.64 10.73
CA LEU A 48 4.76 -5.71 11.73
C LEU A 48 3.76 -5.43 12.84
N LEU A 49 3.62 -4.17 13.26
CA LEU A 49 2.60 -3.75 14.22
C LEU A 49 1.20 -3.94 13.64
N ASP A 50 0.95 -3.47 12.41
CA ASP A 50 -0.32 -3.65 11.72
C ASP A 50 -0.68 -5.14 11.61
N MET A 51 0.27 -6.02 11.26
CA MET A 51 0.03 -7.48 11.21
C MET A 51 -0.25 -8.08 12.60
N SER A 52 0.39 -7.59 13.65
CA SER A 52 0.12 -8.02 15.02
C SER A 52 -1.29 -7.60 15.48
N GLU A 53 -1.70 -6.40 15.16
CA GLU A 53 -3.05 -5.89 15.45
C GLU A 53 -4.14 -6.69 14.72
N LEU A 54 -3.90 -7.10 13.46
CA LEU A 54 -4.84 -7.91 12.68
C LEU A 54 -5.21 -9.24 13.35
N GLN A 55 -4.36 -9.78 14.23
CA GLN A 55 -4.62 -11.02 14.96
C GLN A 55 -5.53 -10.82 16.17
N THR A 56 -5.65 -9.60 16.70
CA THR A 56 -6.40 -9.28 17.92
C THR A 56 -7.76 -8.63 17.67
N VAL A 57 -8.03 -8.23 16.42
CA VAL A 57 -9.28 -7.54 16.05
C VAL A 57 -10.46 -8.54 16.06
N GLY A 58 -11.55 -8.17 16.74
CA GLY A 58 -12.82 -8.92 16.70
C GLY A 58 -13.36 -9.04 15.27
N ARG A 59 -14.05 -10.15 14.99
CA ARG A 59 -14.58 -10.46 13.66
C ARG A 59 -16.07 -10.78 13.69
N ASP A 60 -16.77 -10.20 14.64
CA ASP A 60 -18.19 -10.51 14.91
C ASP A 60 -19.15 -9.37 14.52
N ASP A 61 -18.61 -8.30 13.87
CA ASP A 61 -19.41 -7.17 13.46
C ASP A 61 -20.26 -7.50 12.23
N LYS A 62 -21.48 -6.97 12.18
CA LYS A 62 -22.28 -6.98 10.97
C LYS A 62 -21.83 -5.89 10.04
N ILE A 63 -21.20 -6.25 8.96
CA ILE A 63 -20.64 -5.35 7.96
C ILE A 63 -21.67 -5.09 6.88
N ILE A 64 -21.86 -3.81 6.54
CA ILE A 64 -22.64 -3.32 5.42
C ILE A 64 -21.61 -2.83 4.39
N LEU A 65 -21.36 -3.63 3.35
CA LEU A 65 -20.19 -3.43 2.48
C LEU A 65 -20.29 -2.18 1.60
N ASP A 66 -21.49 -1.83 1.15
CA ASP A 66 -21.76 -0.61 0.39
C ASP A 66 -21.40 0.65 1.21
N ALA A 67 -21.75 0.69 2.49
CA ALA A 67 -21.40 1.81 3.38
C ALA A 67 -19.87 1.96 3.53
N ILE A 68 -19.13 0.86 3.70
CA ILE A 68 -17.65 0.90 3.76
C ILE A 68 -17.06 1.38 2.43
N VAL A 69 -17.60 0.92 1.30
CA VAL A 69 -17.12 1.36 -0.02
C VAL A 69 -17.35 2.86 -0.20
N GLU A 70 -18.53 3.37 0.16
CA GLU A 70 -18.84 4.80 0.10
C GLU A 70 -17.89 5.64 0.96
N GLU A 71 -17.62 5.21 2.20
CA GLU A 71 -16.67 5.86 3.10
C GLU A 71 -15.26 5.91 2.51
N VAL A 72 -14.76 4.79 2.01
CA VAL A 72 -13.43 4.70 1.38
C VAL A 72 -13.32 5.58 0.14
N LEU A 73 -14.36 5.61 -0.71
CA LEU A 73 -14.36 6.46 -1.89
C LEU A 73 -14.35 7.94 -1.52
N ALA A 74 -15.10 8.33 -0.47
CA ALA A 74 -15.10 9.69 0.04
C ALA A 74 -13.71 10.10 0.60
N ASP A 75 -13.07 9.23 1.37
CA ASP A 75 -11.75 9.48 1.95
C ASP A 75 -10.64 9.58 0.89
N LEU A 76 -10.77 8.84 -0.22
CA LEU A 76 -9.80 8.85 -1.31
C LEU A 76 -10.12 9.84 -2.45
N GLU A 77 -11.27 10.49 -2.42
CA GLU A 77 -11.65 11.51 -3.42
C GLU A 77 -10.62 12.63 -3.57
N PRO A 78 -10.02 13.22 -2.49
CA PRO A 78 -8.98 14.24 -2.64
C PRO A 78 -7.77 13.74 -3.43
N LEU A 79 -7.33 12.48 -3.19
CA LEU A 79 -6.21 11.86 -3.90
C LEU A 79 -6.55 11.60 -5.37
N ALA A 80 -7.78 11.17 -5.64
CA ALA A 80 -8.26 10.92 -7.00
C ALA A 80 -8.35 12.23 -7.81
N VAL A 81 -8.86 13.30 -7.20
CA VAL A 81 -8.92 14.63 -7.82
C VAL A 81 -7.52 15.16 -8.13
N GLU A 82 -6.57 15.07 -7.18
CA GLU A 82 -5.17 15.46 -7.40
C GLU A 82 -4.56 14.76 -8.62
N LYS A 83 -4.90 13.48 -8.81
CA LYS A 83 -4.39 12.66 -9.92
C LYS A 83 -5.26 12.68 -11.18
N ASN A 84 -6.36 13.42 -11.16
CA ASN A 84 -7.30 13.50 -12.28
C ASN A 84 -7.92 12.14 -12.63
N ILE A 85 -8.36 11.37 -11.60
CA ILE A 85 -8.93 10.03 -11.73
C ILE A 85 -10.38 10.06 -11.26
N LYS A 86 -11.26 9.40 -12.00
CA LYS A 86 -12.67 9.28 -11.65
C LYS A 86 -12.90 8.05 -10.78
N LEU A 87 -13.53 8.24 -9.60
CA LEU A 87 -14.01 7.16 -8.75
C LEU A 87 -15.47 6.83 -9.07
N ILE A 88 -15.81 5.54 -9.09
CA ILE A 88 -17.15 5.04 -9.38
C ILE A 88 -17.48 3.90 -8.42
N GLY A 89 -18.51 4.07 -7.60
CA GLY A 89 -19.11 3.00 -6.79
C GLY A 89 -20.30 2.35 -7.52
N LYS A 90 -20.35 1.02 -7.56
CA LYS A 90 -21.46 0.22 -8.08
C LYS A 90 -21.77 -0.87 -7.08
N CYS A 91 -22.39 -0.50 -5.95
CA CYS A 91 -22.66 -1.43 -4.88
C CYS A 91 -24.13 -1.80 -4.84
N GLU A 92 -24.39 -3.08 -4.64
CA GLU A 92 -25.69 -3.64 -4.27
C GLU A 92 -25.66 -3.96 -2.77
N ASP A 93 -26.82 -4.19 -2.16
CA ASP A 93 -26.91 -4.61 -0.77
C ASP A 93 -26.09 -5.88 -0.52
N ALA A 94 -24.99 -5.76 0.21
CA ALA A 94 -24.11 -6.87 0.56
C ALA A 94 -23.72 -6.79 2.04
N THR A 95 -24.07 -7.84 2.78
CA THR A 95 -23.78 -7.91 4.21
C THR A 95 -22.99 -9.17 4.56
N MET A 96 -22.07 -9.05 5.51
CA MET A 96 -21.28 -10.16 6.01
C MET A 96 -20.99 -9.99 7.51
N ILE A 97 -20.52 -11.06 8.14
CA ILE A 97 -19.95 -10.98 9.50
C ILE A 97 -18.44 -10.96 9.38
N GLY A 98 -17.80 -10.05 10.10
CA GLY A 98 -16.35 -9.89 10.05
C GLY A 98 -15.88 -8.73 10.92
N SER A 99 -14.81 -8.06 10.51
CA SER A 99 -14.32 -6.82 11.13
C SER A 99 -14.43 -5.67 10.14
N ASP A 100 -15.13 -4.62 10.51
CA ASP A 100 -15.29 -3.41 9.70
C ASP A 100 -13.93 -2.75 9.42
N ILE A 101 -13.05 -2.66 10.43
CA ILE A 101 -11.69 -2.12 10.30
C ILE A 101 -10.88 -2.90 9.26
N LEU A 102 -10.97 -4.23 9.26
CA LEU A 102 -10.22 -5.05 8.31
C LEU A 102 -10.74 -4.90 6.89
N ILE A 103 -12.06 -4.87 6.72
CA ILE A 103 -12.69 -4.68 5.41
C ILE A 103 -12.45 -3.27 4.90
N TYR A 104 -12.59 -2.24 5.76
CA TYR A 104 -12.23 -0.87 5.39
C TYR A 104 -10.78 -0.79 4.89
N ARG A 105 -9.81 -1.32 5.65
CA ARG A 105 -8.39 -1.35 5.25
C ARG A 105 -8.16 -2.10 3.92
N LEU A 106 -8.87 -3.19 3.71
CA LEU A 106 -8.81 -3.97 2.47
C LEU A 106 -9.25 -3.11 1.27
N VAL A 107 -10.45 -2.53 1.36
CA VAL A 107 -11.01 -1.69 0.29
C VAL A 107 -10.13 -0.47 0.05
N TYR A 108 -9.71 0.21 1.12
CA TYR A 108 -8.83 1.37 1.06
C TYR A 108 -7.52 1.07 0.32
N ASN A 109 -6.83 -0.02 0.68
CA ASN A 109 -5.58 -0.41 0.05
C ASN A 109 -5.74 -0.74 -1.44
N LEU A 110 -6.83 -1.42 -1.81
CA LEU A 110 -7.12 -1.75 -3.20
C LEU A 110 -7.39 -0.48 -4.02
N VAL A 111 -8.26 0.40 -3.53
CA VAL A 111 -8.64 1.65 -4.22
C VAL A 111 -7.45 2.62 -4.28
N GLU A 112 -6.71 2.78 -3.19
CA GLU A 112 -5.51 3.63 -3.16
C GLU A 112 -4.46 3.15 -4.17
N ASN A 113 -4.23 1.84 -4.30
CA ASN A 113 -3.34 1.29 -5.31
C ASN A 113 -3.87 1.54 -6.72
N ALA A 114 -5.17 1.35 -6.96
CA ALA A 114 -5.82 1.60 -8.23
C ALA A 114 -5.70 3.07 -8.67
N ILE A 115 -5.73 4.03 -7.72
CA ILE A 115 -5.47 5.45 -7.97
C ILE A 115 -3.98 5.70 -8.24
N LYS A 116 -3.08 5.16 -7.40
CA LYS A 116 -1.63 5.40 -7.48
C LYS A 116 -1.00 4.93 -8.78
N TYR A 117 -1.48 3.81 -9.31
CA TYR A 117 -0.92 3.18 -10.52
C TYR A 117 -1.75 3.43 -11.78
N ASN A 118 -2.74 4.33 -11.70
CA ASN A 118 -3.57 4.73 -12.83
C ASN A 118 -2.88 5.80 -13.71
N HIS A 119 -3.49 6.05 -14.85
CA HIS A 119 -3.13 7.15 -15.75
C HIS A 119 -4.03 8.38 -15.50
N PRO A 120 -3.55 9.60 -15.75
CA PRO A 120 -4.42 10.78 -15.74
C PRO A 120 -5.65 10.59 -16.65
N LEU A 121 -6.80 11.08 -16.22
CA LEU A 121 -8.12 10.87 -16.87
C LEU A 121 -8.60 9.40 -16.86
N GLY A 122 -7.97 8.54 -16.08
CA GLY A 122 -8.41 7.17 -15.85
C GLY A 122 -9.59 7.10 -14.88
N GLN A 123 -10.03 5.86 -14.64
CA GLN A 123 -11.09 5.59 -13.68
C GLN A 123 -10.75 4.41 -12.77
N VAL A 124 -11.37 4.41 -11.61
CA VAL A 124 -11.41 3.27 -10.68
C VAL A 124 -12.87 2.96 -10.41
N THR A 125 -13.27 1.71 -10.63
CA THR A 125 -14.63 1.25 -10.37
C THR A 125 -14.60 0.21 -9.26
N VAL A 126 -15.33 0.48 -8.17
CA VAL A 126 -15.54 -0.48 -7.07
C VAL A 126 -16.93 -1.07 -7.21
N THR A 127 -17.00 -2.40 -7.25
CA THR A 127 -18.26 -3.14 -7.34
C THR A 127 -18.35 -4.06 -6.12
N ALA A 128 -19.48 -3.99 -5.42
CA ALA A 128 -19.78 -4.90 -4.31
C ALA A 128 -21.19 -5.50 -4.51
N TYR A 129 -21.32 -6.80 -4.34
CA TYR A 129 -22.61 -7.48 -4.43
C TYR A 129 -22.61 -8.80 -3.68
N GLN A 130 -23.79 -9.33 -3.37
CA GLN A 130 -23.97 -10.64 -2.75
C GLN A 130 -24.65 -11.61 -3.72
N ARG A 131 -24.06 -12.79 -3.89
CA ARG A 131 -24.62 -13.86 -4.71
C ARG A 131 -24.37 -15.23 -4.07
N ASN A 132 -25.40 -16.07 -3.98
CA ASN A 132 -25.28 -17.43 -3.45
C ASN A 132 -24.60 -17.49 -2.08
N LYS A 133 -24.96 -16.61 -1.14
CA LYS A 133 -24.35 -16.47 0.21
C LYS A 133 -22.88 -16.03 0.23
N HIS A 134 -22.29 -15.71 -0.91
CA HIS A 134 -20.94 -15.13 -0.98
C HIS A 134 -21.03 -13.64 -1.29
N VAL A 135 -20.18 -12.89 -0.64
CA VAL A 135 -19.99 -11.47 -0.89
C VAL A 135 -18.81 -11.30 -1.84
N TYR A 136 -19.01 -10.51 -2.86
CA TYR A 136 -18.00 -10.21 -3.88
C TYR A 136 -17.66 -8.73 -3.81
N LEU A 137 -16.36 -8.45 -3.80
CA LEU A 137 -15.79 -7.11 -3.94
C LEU A 137 -14.83 -7.12 -5.13
N SER A 138 -14.99 -6.19 -6.04
CA SER A 138 -14.10 -5.99 -7.18
C SER A 138 -13.67 -4.54 -7.25
N VAL A 139 -12.38 -4.32 -7.50
CA VAL A 139 -11.80 -3.01 -7.78
C VAL A 139 -11.12 -3.10 -9.14
N GLU A 140 -11.66 -2.38 -10.10
CA GLU A 140 -11.17 -2.32 -11.48
C GLU A 140 -10.57 -0.95 -11.75
N ASP A 141 -9.38 -0.92 -12.34
CA ASP A 141 -8.68 0.30 -12.75
C ASP A 141 -8.35 0.29 -14.24
N THR A 142 -8.14 1.48 -14.79
CA THR A 142 -7.70 1.67 -16.19
C THR A 142 -6.20 1.96 -16.27
N GLY A 143 -5.44 1.61 -15.25
CA GLY A 143 -4.02 1.92 -15.12
C GLY A 143 -3.09 1.00 -15.92
N SER A 144 -1.83 0.98 -15.53
CA SER A 144 -0.77 0.24 -16.24
C SER A 144 -0.89 -1.28 -16.16
N GLY A 145 -1.76 -1.78 -15.28
CA GLY A 145 -1.93 -3.21 -15.03
C GLY A 145 -0.70 -3.88 -14.41
N ILE A 146 -0.82 -5.19 -14.18
CA ILE A 146 0.23 -6.04 -13.62
C ILE A 146 0.62 -7.10 -14.65
N PRO A 147 1.91 -7.22 -15.03
CA PRO A 147 2.40 -8.27 -15.91
C PRO A 147 1.99 -9.67 -15.40
N LYS A 148 1.62 -10.57 -16.31
CA LYS A 148 1.08 -11.88 -15.95
C LYS A 148 2.01 -12.66 -15.02
N GLU A 149 3.30 -12.55 -15.22
CA GLU A 149 4.36 -13.26 -14.50
C GLU A 149 4.52 -12.79 -13.06
N LEU A 150 3.96 -11.61 -12.74
CA LEU A 150 4.09 -10.97 -11.43
C LEU A 150 2.80 -10.99 -10.61
N ARG A 151 1.68 -11.46 -11.18
CA ARG A 151 0.35 -11.40 -10.55
C ARG A 151 0.25 -12.20 -9.25
N GLU A 152 0.93 -13.32 -9.15
CA GLU A 152 0.98 -14.11 -7.92
C GLU A 152 1.89 -13.45 -6.87
N ARG A 153 2.96 -12.82 -7.34
CA ARG A 153 3.97 -12.23 -6.48
C ARG A 153 3.57 -10.89 -5.86
N VAL A 154 2.57 -10.20 -6.41
CA VAL A 154 2.11 -8.91 -5.84
C VAL A 154 1.47 -9.07 -4.46
N PHE A 155 1.09 -10.29 -4.08
CA PHE A 155 0.60 -10.63 -2.75
C PHE A 155 1.72 -10.98 -1.75
N GLU A 156 2.96 -11.18 -2.24
CA GLU A 156 4.10 -11.39 -1.35
C GLU A 156 4.40 -10.11 -0.56
N PRO A 157 4.60 -10.18 0.76
CA PRO A 157 5.01 -9.03 1.55
C PRO A 157 6.29 -8.38 0.98
N PHE A 158 6.29 -7.06 0.87
CA PHE A 158 7.41 -6.25 0.34
C PHE A 158 7.72 -6.42 -1.15
N PHE A 159 6.92 -7.20 -1.90
CA PHE A 159 7.09 -7.32 -3.33
C PHE A 159 6.60 -6.04 -4.04
N ARG A 160 7.30 -5.67 -5.12
CA ARG A 160 6.99 -4.51 -5.96
C ARG A 160 7.37 -4.80 -7.39
N VAL A 161 6.48 -4.45 -8.32
CA VAL A 161 6.67 -4.66 -9.77
C VAL A 161 7.81 -3.79 -10.30
N ASP A 162 7.90 -2.53 -9.84
CA ASP A 162 8.94 -1.58 -10.28
C ASP A 162 9.56 -0.85 -9.08
N LYS A 163 10.86 -1.07 -8.86
CA LYS A 163 11.62 -0.47 -7.75
C LYS A 163 11.96 1.00 -7.97
N SER A 164 11.97 1.48 -9.22
CA SER A 164 12.37 2.84 -9.57
C SER A 164 11.21 3.83 -9.50
N ARG A 165 10.10 3.55 -10.16
CA ARG A 165 8.89 4.39 -10.16
C ARG A 165 8.22 4.49 -8.80
N SER A 166 8.33 3.45 -8.02
CA SER A 166 7.64 3.38 -6.73
C SER A 166 8.41 4.05 -5.57
N ARG A 167 9.63 4.56 -5.77
CA ARG A 167 10.29 5.47 -4.80
C ARG A 167 9.59 6.83 -4.76
N GLU A 168 9.16 7.33 -5.90
CA GLU A 168 8.43 8.60 -6.02
C GLU A 168 7.01 8.52 -5.44
N LEU A 169 6.38 7.32 -5.50
CA LEU A 169 5.01 7.10 -5.03
C LEU A 169 4.90 6.59 -3.58
N GLY A 170 6.02 6.44 -2.85
CA GLY A 170 6.05 6.17 -1.40
C GLY A 170 5.52 4.80 -0.93
N GLY A 171 5.14 3.88 -1.84
CA GLY A 171 4.56 2.58 -1.50
C GLY A 171 5.58 1.58 -0.93
N VAL A 172 5.19 0.74 0.03
CA VAL A 172 6.04 -0.25 0.73
C VAL A 172 5.95 -1.66 0.15
N GLY A 173 4.98 -1.93 -0.74
CA GLY A 173 4.71 -3.27 -1.27
C GLY A 173 3.97 -4.16 -0.26
N LEU A 174 3.06 -3.59 0.52
CA LEU A 174 2.33 -4.29 1.58
C LEU A 174 0.82 -4.17 1.43
N GLY A 175 0.35 -3.29 0.54
CA GLY A 175 -1.07 -3.01 0.38
C GLY A 175 -1.90 -4.24 -0.03
N LEU A 176 -1.30 -5.20 -0.73
CA LEU A 176 -1.97 -6.44 -1.16
C LEU A 176 -1.62 -7.67 -0.32
N ALA A 177 -0.57 -7.63 0.51
CA ALA A 177 -0.18 -8.76 1.34
C ALA A 177 -1.25 -9.21 2.35
N PRO A 178 -2.03 -8.32 3.01
CA PRO A 178 -3.12 -8.72 3.89
C PRO A 178 -4.33 -9.36 3.19
N VAL A 179 -4.40 -9.29 1.87
CA VAL A 179 -5.54 -9.80 1.06
C VAL A 179 -5.48 -11.31 0.86
N SER A 180 -4.35 -11.95 1.15
CA SER A 180 -4.10 -13.37 0.90
C SER A 180 -4.36 -14.30 2.10
N TYR A 181 -5.00 -13.81 3.18
CA TYR A 181 -5.29 -14.59 4.40
C TYR A 181 -6.78 -14.81 4.63
#